data_ef01f42cb63329411edc0857d5951eff
#
_entry.id   ef01f42cb63329411edc0857d5951eff
#
_cell.length_a   1.000
_cell.length_b   1.000
_cell.length_c   1.000
_cell.angle_alpha   90.00
_cell.angle_beta   90.00
_cell.angle_gamma   90.00
#
_symmetry.space_group_name_H-M   'P 1'
#
loop_
_entity.id
_entity.type
_entity.pdbx_description
1 polymer ?
#
loop_
_entity_poly.entity_id
_entity_poly.type
_entity_poly.pdbx_seq_one_letter_code
_entity_poly.pdbx_strand_id
1 'polypeptide(L)' 'MKRQAWLGHLQEHGCLPVREGAGHSIWSNPQTGRKEAVPRHNEIKKFLARSICRNLSVPVPLGD' A
#
# COMPACT_ATOMS: atom_id res chain seq x y z
N MET A 1 -8.62 6.39 -6.36
CA MET A 1 -7.17 6.31 -6.60
C MET A 1 -6.84 5.01 -7.31
N LYS A 2 -6.12 5.07 -8.39
CA LYS A 2 -5.78 3.87 -9.14
C LYS A 2 -4.72 3.05 -8.40
N ARG A 3 -4.96 1.75 -8.36
CA ARG A 3 -4.10 0.84 -7.62
C ARG A 3 -2.63 0.92 -8.05
N GLN A 4 -2.37 0.94 -9.36
CA GLN A 4 -1.00 0.96 -9.84
C GLN A 4 -0.24 2.20 -9.44
N ALA A 5 -0.89 3.36 -9.51
CA ALA A 5 -0.26 4.60 -9.10
C ALA A 5 0.05 4.59 -7.60
N TRP A 6 -0.89 4.08 -6.82
CA TRP A 6 -0.72 4.00 -5.37
C TRP A 6 0.37 3.00 -4.98
N LEU A 7 0.44 1.85 -5.67
CA LEU A 7 1.50 0.88 -5.42
C LEU A 7 2.88 1.48 -5.73
N GLY A 8 2.95 2.29 -6.79
CA GLY A 8 4.18 3.02 -7.09
C GLY A 8 4.60 3.93 -5.95
N HIS A 9 3.63 4.59 -5.32
CA HIS A 9 3.89 5.42 -4.16
C HIS A 9 4.46 4.60 -3.00
N LEU A 10 3.90 3.42 -2.73
CA LEU A 10 4.42 2.54 -1.70
C LEU A 10 5.86 2.11 -2.00
N GLN A 11 6.13 1.79 -3.28
CA GLN A 11 7.48 1.40 -3.68
C GLN A 11 8.48 2.52 -3.53
N GLU A 12 8.08 3.75 -3.84
CA GLU A 12 8.95 4.92 -3.68
C GLU A 12 9.37 5.10 -2.23
N HIS A 13 8.53 4.67 -1.30
CA HIS A 13 8.83 4.77 0.12
C HIS A 13 9.40 3.47 0.69
N GLY A 14 9.88 2.60 -0.16
CA GLY A 14 10.62 1.41 0.26
C GLY A 14 9.79 0.20 0.60
N CYS A 15 8.46 0.25 0.39
CA CYS A 15 7.60 -0.89 0.66
C CYS A 15 7.69 -1.92 -0.46
N LEU A 16 7.57 -3.18 -0.10
CA LEU A 16 7.72 -4.30 -1.04
C LEU A 16 6.59 -5.30 -0.86
N PRO A 17 6.12 -5.92 -1.95
CA PRO A 17 5.22 -7.07 -1.82
C PRO A 17 6.01 -8.27 -1.31
N VAL A 18 5.53 -8.89 -0.25
CA VAL A 18 6.22 -10.04 0.35
C VAL A 18 5.45 -11.32 0.19
N ARG A 19 4.17 -11.23 -0.15
CA ARG A 19 3.35 -12.41 -0.32
C ARG A 19 2.14 -12.10 -1.19
N GLU A 20 1.78 -13.02 -2.08
CA GLU A 20 0.61 -12.90 -2.93
C GLU A 20 -0.46 -13.90 -2.50
N GLY A 21 -1.62 -13.40 -2.11
CA GLY A 21 -2.76 -14.23 -1.82
C GLY A 21 -3.81 -14.11 -2.90
N ALA A 22 -4.88 -14.89 -2.78
CA ALA A 22 -5.94 -14.92 -3.78
C ALA A 22 -6.67 -13.59 -3.91
N GLY A 23 -6.97 -12.92 -2.81
CA GLY A 23 -7.70 -11.65 -2.83
C GLY A 23 -6.89 -10.44 -2.39
N HIS A 24 -5.68 -10.68 -1.88
CA HIS A 24 -4.86 -9.63 -1.29
C HIS A 24 -3.40 -9.91 -1.51
N SER A 25 -2.62 -8.83 -1.59
CA SER A 25 -1.16 -8.90 -1.57
C SER A 25 -0.70 -8.37 -0.22
N ILE A 26 0.27 -9.02 0.38
CA ILE A 26 0.83 -8.53 1.63
C ILE A 26 2.06 -7.70 1.31
N TRP A 27 2.05 -6.45 1.73
CA TRP A 27 3.15 -5.52 1.53
C TRP A 27 3.83 -5.22 2.86
N SER A 28 5.10 -4.98 2.83
CA SER A 28 5.89 -4.72 4.03
C SER A 28 6.73 -3.47 3.84
N ASN A 29 6.91 -2.74 4.94
CA ASN A 29 7.90 -1.67 5.02
C ASN A 29 9.10 -2.21 5.79
N PRO A 30 10.22 -2.53 5.10
CA PRO A 30 11.38 -3.12 5.79
C PRO A 30 11.99 -2.22 6.86
N GLN A 31 11.81 -0.91 6.74
CA GLN A 31 12.38 0.03 7.72
C GLN A 31 11.69 -0.08 9.07
N THR A 32 10.41 -0.41 9.08
CA THR A 32 9.64 -0.49 10.33
C THR A 32 9.23 -1.91 10.67
N GLY A 33 9.30 -2.83 9.71
CA GLY A 33 8.81 -4.18 9.89
C GLY A 33 7.30 -4.31 9.81
N ARG A 34 6.59 -3.24 9.49
CA ARG A 34 5.14 -3.28 9.42
C ARG A 34 4.66 -3.91 8.12
N LYS A 35 3.54 -4.61 8.20
CA LYS A 35 2.93 -5.28 7.06
C LYS A 35 1.45 -4.95 6.97
N GLU A 36 0.93 -4.94 5.75
CA GLU A 36 -0.48 -4.68 5.50
C GLU A 36 -0.98 -5.48 4.33
N ALA A 37 -2.24 -5.89 4.40
CA ALA A 37 -2.91 -6.52 3.28
C ALA A 37 -3.41 -5.45 2.33
N VAL A 38 -3.01 -5.56 1.07
CA VAL A 38 -3.39 -4.62 0.01
C VAL A 38 -4.40 -5.30 -0.89
N PRO A 39 -5.61 -4.77 -1.04
CA PRO A 39 -6.62 -5.40 -1.90
C PRO A 39 -6.22 -5.33 -3.37
N ARG A 40 -6.71 -6.28 -4.16
CA ARG A 40 -6.40 -6.36 -5.59
C ARG A 40 -7.41 -5.66 -6.47
N HIS A 41 -8.14 -4.70 -5.93
CA HIS A 41 -9.07 -3.90 -6.71
C HIS A 41 -8.33 -2.89 -7.57
N ASN A 42 -8.82 -2.63 -8.77
CA ASN A 42 -8.22 -1.63 -9.66
C ASN A 42 -8.28 -0.23 -9.09
N GLU A 43 -9.31 0.04 -8.31
CA GLU A 43 -9.48 1.32 -7.62
C GLU A 43 -9.41 1.09 -6.12
N ILE A 44 -8.62 1.90 -5.45
CA ILE A 44 -8.50 1.87 -4.00
C ILE A 44 -9.18 3.11 -3.44
N LYS A 45 -10.10 2.94 -2.52
CA LYS A 45 -10.78 4.07 -1.91
C LYS A 45 -9.78 4.90 -1.11
N LYS A 46 -9.95 6.23 -1.16
CA LYS A 46 -9.02 7.14 -0.52
C LYS A 46 -8.75 6.81 0.94
N PHE A 47 -9.82 6.63 1.72
CA PHE A 47 -9.63 6.39 3.14
C PHE A 47 -8.91 5.08 3.40
N LEU A 48 -9.14 4.08 2.57
CA LEU A 48 -8.45 2.80 2.70
C LEU A 48 -6.97 2.95 2.35
N ALA A 49 -6.67 3.66 1.27
CA ALA A 49 -5.29 3.93 0.88
C ALA A 49 -4.55 4.68 1.98
N ARG A 50 -5.19 5.68 2.57
CA ARG A 50 -4.60 6.44 3.68
C ARG A 50 -4.33 5.56 4.89
N SER A 51 -5.29 4.72 5.23
CA SER A 51 -5.17 3.82 6.38
C SER A 51 -3.99 2.87 6.20
N ILE A 52 -3.88 2.28 5.01
CA ILE A 52 -2.79 1.35 4.72
C ILE A 52 -1.44 2.08 4.75
N CYS A 53 -1.37 3.27 4.18
CA CYS A 53 -0.14 4.06 4.21
C CYS A 53 0.28 4.35 5.66
N ARG A 54 -0.66 4.76 6.50
CA ARG A 54 -0.35 5.01 7.91
C ARG A 54 0.16 3.76 8.60
N ASN A 55 -0.48 2.63 8.35
CA ASN A 55 -0.09 1.38 8.98
C ASN A 55 1.28 0.91 8.51
N LEU A 56 1.67 1.28 7.30
CA LEU A 56 2.99 0.98 6.76
C LEU A 56 4.02 2.06 7.09
N SER A 57 3.63 3.08 7.83
CA SER A 57 4.50 4.22 8.17
C SER A 57 4.98 4.97 6.93
N VAL A 58 4.09 5.11 5.95
CA VAL A 58 4.37 5.79 4.68
C VAL A 58 3.51 7.04 4.62
N PRO A 59 4.04 8.16 4.10
CA PRO A 59 3.23 9.35 3.91
C PRO A 59 2.05 9.09 2.99
N VAL A 60 0.93 9.77 3.26
CA VAL A 60 -0.25 9.67 2.42
C VAL A 60 0.03 10.38 1.10
N PRO A 61 -0.35 9.78 -0.07
CA PRO A 61 -0.12 10.44 -1.35
C PRO A 61 -0.87 11.78 -1.43
N LEU A 62 -0.24 12.75 -2.08
CA LEU A 62 -0.85 14.04 -2.30
C LEU A 62 -1.74 14.02 -3.55
N GLY A 63 -2.72 14.92 -3.57
CA GLY A 63 -3.50 15.15 -4.76
C GLY A 63 -4.70 14.24 -4.95
N ASP A 64 -4.98 13.43 -3.98
CA ASP A 64 -6.20 12.62 -4.01
C ASP A 64 -7.08 12.95 -2.84
#